data_5b1546b8be3732948566915086c788d8
#
_entry.id   5b1546b8be3732948566915086c788d8
#
_cell.length_a   1.000
_cell.length_b   1.000
_cell.length_c   1.000
_cell.angle_alpha   90.00
_cell.angle_beta   90.00
_cell.angle_gamma   90.00
#
_symmetry.space_group_name_H-M   'P 1'
#
loop_
_entity.id
_entity.type
_entity.pdbx_description
1 polymer ?
#
loop_
_entity_poly.entity_id
_entity_poly.type
_entity_poly.pdbx_seq_one_letter_code
_entity_poly.pdbx_strand_id
1 'polypeptide(L)'
;IQAYFQYDSKKTGGITISHLRFGDKPIRSPYYINQADFVACHNPSYVTKGFKMVQDVKPGGVFMINCQWSDEELEHHLNAAAKKYIADNNIQLYTINAIDKAIEIGMGKRTNTILQSAFFKLANVMPIEEAVDFMKQAAKKSYGKKGDAVVEMNYKAIDAGVDAVHKVEVPASWSNPAADPAPKKLTGRPETVKMV
;
A
#
# COMPACT_ATOMS: atom_id res chain seq x y z
N ILE A 1 -14.58 12.14 8.50
CA ILE A 1 -13.99 11.24 7.49
C ILE A 1 -14.71 11.47 6.17
N GLN A 2 -13.95 11.46 5.07
CA GLN A 2 -14.46 11.50 3.70
C GLN A 2 -13.75 10.40 2.89
N ALA A 3 -14.50 9.68 2.05
CA ALA A 3 -13.96 8.64 1.20
C ALA A 3 -14.48 8.78 -0.23
N TYR A 4 -13.58 8.66 -1.20
CA TYR A 4 -13.88 8.55 -2.62
C TYR A 4 -13.18 7.33 -3.21
N PHE A 5 -13.85 6.67 -4.15
CA PHE A 5 -13.30 5.54 -4.87
C PHE A 5 -13.16 5.87 -6.34
N GLN A 6 -11.99 5.63 -6.88
CA GLN A 6 -11.70 5.79 -8.29
C GLN A 6 -11.51 4.40 -8.92
N TYR A 7 -12.27 4.12 -9.96
CA TYR A 7 -12.23 2.86 -10.69
C TYR A 7 -11.79 3.09 -12.13
N ASP A 8 -11.06 2.12 -12.68
CA ASP A 8 -10.93 1.98 -14.12
C ASP A 8 -12.20 1.35 -14.68
N SER A 9 -12.64 1.79 -15.86
CA SER A 9 -13.80 1.24 -16.56
C SER A 9 -13.61 -0.19 -17.08
N LYS A 10 -12.38 -0.72 -17.03
CA LYS A 10 -12.07 -2.10 -17.41
C LYS A 10 -12.70 -3.10 -16.45
N LYS A 11 -13.35 -4.13 -17.01
CA LYS A 11 -13.99 -5.19 -16.24
C LYS A 11 -13.01 -5.99 -15.37
N THR A 12 -11.77 -6.18 -15.84
CA THR A 12 -10.70 -6.90 -15.12
C THR A 12 -9.36 -6.24 -15.36
N GLY A 13 -8.49 -6.25 -14.35
CA GLY A 13 -7.12 -5.74 -14.45
C GLY A 13 -6.98 -4.21 -14.38
N GLY A 14 -8.07 -3.50 -14.10
CA GLY A 14 -8.05 -2.07 -13.84
C GLY A 14 -7.51 -1.72 -12.46
N ILE A 15 -7.15 -0.44 -12.29
CA ILE A 15 -6.71 0.10 -11.00
C ILE A 15 -7.93 0.50 -10.18
N THR A 16 -7.89 0.24 -8.88
CA THR A 16 -8.82 0.83 -7.91
C THR A 16 -8.02 1.67 -6.92
N ILE A 17 -8.40 2.94 -6.76
CA ILE A 17 -7.77 3.85 -5.82
C ILE A 17 -8.82 4.33 -4.82
N SER A 18 -8.50 4.21 -3.53
CA SER A 18 -9.34 4.73 -2.44
C SER A 18 -8.70 5.99 -1.87
N HIS A 19 -9.43 7.09 -1.90
CA HIS A 19 -9.01 8.37 -1.35
C HIS A 19 -9.72 8.60 -0.01
N LEU A 20 -8.96 8.65 1.08
CA LEU A 20 -9.47 8.83 2.44
C LEU A 20 -8.94 10.12 3.04
N ARG A 21 -9.83 10.91 3.66
CA ARG A 21 -9.48 12.10 4.44
C ARG A 21 -10.02 11.96 5.85
N PHE A 22 -9.16 12.22 6.81
CA PHE A 22 -9.49 12.30 8.22
C PHE A 22 -9.31 13.73 8.72
N GLY A 23 -10.13 14.17 9.66
CA GLY A 23 -10.03 15.49 10.25
C GLY A 23 -11.13 15.74 11.27
N ASP A 24 -10.87 16.68 12.18
CA ASP A 24 -11.78 17.06 13.27
C ASP A 24 -12.94 17.94 12.80
N LYS A 25 -12.79 18.57 11.64
CA LYS A 25 -13.79 19.43 11.03
C LYS A 25 -14.49 18.73 9.85
N PRO A 26 -15.73 19.13 9.48
CA PRO A 26 -16.40 18.63 8.29
C PRO A 26 -15.55 18.82 7.04
N ILE A 27 -15.25 17.73 6.33
CA ILE A 27 -14.44 17.74 5.11
C ILE A 27 -15.38 17.88 3.92
N ARG A 28 -15.16 18.92 3.08
CA ARG A 28 -15.94 19.21 1.88
C ARG A 28 -15.04 19.39 0.66
N SER A 29 -14.18 18.38 0.39
CA SER A 29 -13.20 18.43 -0.70
C SER A 29 -13.69 17.58 -1.88
N PRO A 30 -14.24 18.19 -2.96
CA PRO A 30 -14.84 17.46 -4.08
C PRO A 30 -13.80 17.00 -5.12
N TYR A 31 -12.58 16.70 -4.71
CA TYR A 31 -11.47 16.32 -5.58
C TYR A 31 -10.67 15.16 -5.00
N TYR A 32 -9.96 14.43 -5.86
CA TYR A 32 -9.06 13.36 -5.47
C TYR A 32 -7.83 13.90 -4.74
N ILE A 33 -7.22 13.03 -3.92
CA ILE A 33 -6.00 13.36 -3.19
C ILE A 33 -4.82 13.18 -4.15
N ASN A 34 -3.98 14.19 -4.25
CA ASN A 34 -2.72 14.19 -4.99
C ASN A 34 -1.52 14.63 -4.14
N GLN A 35 -1.74 14.85 -2.86
CA GLN A 35 -0.76 15.19 -1.83
C GLN A 35 -1.16 14.48 -0.54
N ALA A 36 -0.87 13.19 -0.46
CA ALA A 36 -1.26 12.34 0.65
C ALA A 36 -0.17 12.28 1.74
N ASP A 37 -0.58 12.22 3.00
CA ASP A 37 0.33 11.91 4.12
C ASP A 37 0.81 10.46 4.08
N PHE A 38 -0.06 9.57 3.58
CA PHE A 38 0.16 8.14 3.50
C PHE A 38 -0.43 7.57 2.22
N VAL A 39 0.36 6.77 1.50
CA VAL A 39 -0.08 5.98 0.34
C VAL A 39 0.28 4.51 0.57
N ALA A 40 -0.67 3.62 0.35
CA ALA A 40 -0.46 2.18 0.41
C ALA A 40 -0.68 1.52 -0.95
N CYS A 41 0.31 0.79 -1.43
CA CYS A 41 0.20 -0.11 -2.57
C CYS A 41 -0.10 -1.53 -2.07
N HIS A 42 -1.36 -1.94 -2.10
CA HIS A 42 -1.79 -3.25 -1.61
C HIS A 42 -1.44 -4.40 -2.58
N ASN A 43 -1.26 -4.09 -3.86
CA ASN A 43 -0.93 -5.08 -4.89
C ASN A 43 0.42 -4.76 -5.53
N PRO A 44 1.47 -5.58 -5.32
CA PRO A 44 2.80 -5.31 -5.83
C PRO A 44 2.87 -5.24 -7.37
N SER A 45 1.90 -5.83 -8.07
CA SER A 45 1.84 -5.72 -9.54
C SER A 45 1.68 -4.29 -10.04
N TYR A 46 1.18 -3.36 -9.22
CA TYR A 46 1.11 -1.96 -9.60
C TYR A 46 2.49 -1.30 -9.66
N VAL A 47 3.40 -1.71 -8.78
CA VAL A 47 4.81 -1.27 -8.82
C VAL A 47 5.48 -1.79 -10.09
N THR A 48 5.37 -3.09 -10.38
CA THR A 48 6.02 -3.70 -11.56
C THR A 48 5.45 -3.20 -12.90
N LYS A 49 4.21 -2.74 -12.91
CA LYS A 49 3.58 -2.09 -14.06
C LYS A 49 3.91 -0.61 -14.20
N GLY A 50 4.68 -0.04 -13.27
CA GLY A 50 5.12 1.34 -13.31
C GLY A 50 4.01 2.38 -13.07
N PHE A 51 2.94 2.01 -12.37
CA PHE A 51 1.91 2.99 -12.00
C PHE A 51 2.46 4.06 -11.08
N LYS A 52 2.09 5.31 -11.36
CA LYS A 52 2.46 6.45 -10.54
C LYS A 52 1.64 6.43 -9.24
N MET A 53 2.27 6.16 -8.13
CA MET A 53 1.65 6.12 -6.81
C MET A 53 2.43 6.95 -5.79
N VAL A 54 3.74 6.80 -5.77
CA VAL A 54 4.60 7.49 -4.81
C VAL A 54 4.60 9.01 -5.02
N GLN A 55 4.37 9.46 -6.25
CA GLN A 55 4.29 10.89 -6.58
C GLN A 55 3.08 11.60 -5.95
N ASP A 56 2.10 10.84 -5.50
CA ASP A 56 0.95 11.38 -4.75
C ASP A 56 1.22 11.50 -3.25
N VAL A 57 2.38 11.04 -2.77
CA VAL A 57 2.83 11.24 -1.39
C VAL A 57 3.48 12.61 -1.28
N LYS A 58 3.07 13.41 -0.31
CA LYS A 58 3.73 14.68 -0.04
C LYS A 58 5.13 14.49 0.56
N PRO A 59 6.05 15.48 0.40
CA PRO A 59 7.38 15.39 1.01
C PRO A 59 7.34 15.05 2.50
N GLY A 60 8.17 14.11 2.91
CA GLY A 60 8.19 13.57 4.29
C GLY A 60 7.07 12.58 4.63
N GLY A 61 6.15 12.32 3.70
CA GLY A 61 5.06 11.38 3.89
C GLY A 61 5.50 9.92 3.84
N VAL A 62 4.54 9.01 3.96
CA VAL A 62 4.77 7.57 4.05
C VAL A 62 4.28 6.86 2.80
N PHE A 63 5.10 5.97 2.24
CA PHE A 63 4.73 5.03 1.19
C PHE A 63 4.91 3.60 1.68
N MET A 64 3.86 2.81 1.68
CA MET A 64 3.87 1.41 2.08
C MET A 64 3.53 0.49 0.91
N ILE A 65 4.29 -0.59 0.75
CA ILE A 65 4.06 -1.61 -0.29
C ILE A 65 3.81 -2.97 0.38
N ASN A 66 2.70 -3.62 0.04
CA ASN A 66 2.48 -5.02 0.40
C ASN A 66 3.16 -5.91 -0.63
N CYS A 67 4.28 -6.51 -0.27
CA CYS A 67 5.06 -7.39 -1.13
C CYS A 67 5.83 -8.44 -0.32
N GLN A 68 6.30 -9.47 -1.02
CA GLN A 68 7.16 -10.52 -0.47
C GLN A 68 8.64 -10.29 -0.80
N TRP A 69 8.98 -9.12 -1.34
CA TRP A 69 10.32 -8.79 -1.80
C TRP A 69 11.26 -8.43 -0.65
N SER A 70 12.54 -8.84 -0.76
CA SER A 70 13.62 -8.26 0.02
C SER A 70 13.87 -6.81 -0.38
N ASP A 71 14.68 -6.07 0.39
CA ASP A 71 15.01 -4.68 0.07
C ASP A 71 15.77 -4.59 -1.28
N GLU A 72 16.63 -5.56 -1.59
CA GLU A 72 17.35 -5.65 -2.87
C GLU A 72 16.39 -5.94 -4.03
N GLU A 73 15.45 -6.87 -3.86
CA GLU A 73 14.43 -7.15 -4.88
C GLU A 73 13.52 -5.95 -5.09
N LEU A 74 13.13 -5.26 -4.03
CA LEU A 74 12.35 -4.03 -4.10
C LEU A 74 13.06 -2.95 -4.93
N GLU A 75 14.37 -2.80 -4.75
CA GLU A 75 15.17 -1.88 -5.54
C GLU A 75 15.09 -2.19 -7.04
N HIS A 76 15.08 -3.45 -7.43
CA HIS A 76 14.93 -3.84 -8.83
C HIS A 76 13.53 -3.62 -9.40
N HIS A 77 12.51 -3.64 -8.55
CA HIS A 77 11.12 -3.44 -8.97
C HIS A 77 10.69 -1.97 -9.06
N LEU A 78 11.36 -1.08 -8.32
CA LEU A 78 11.10 0.35 -8.38
C LEU A 78 11.77 0.97 -9.61
N ASN A 79 11.02 1.74 -10.38
CA ASN A 79 11.58 2.49 -11.51
C ASN A 79 12.42 3.70 -11.04
N ALA A 80 13.26 4.23 -11.93
CA ALA A 80 14.15 5.34 -11.63
C ALA A 80 13.40 6.59 -11.15
N ALA A 81 12.24 6.89 -11.72
CA ALA A 81 11.44 8.05 -11.33
C ALA A 81 10.89 7.91 -9.90
N ALA A 82 10.45 6.71 -9.51
CA ALA A 82 9.99 6.44 -8.15
C ALA A 82 11.12 6.52 -7.13
N LYS A 83 12.26 5.90 -7.42
CA LYS A 83 13.47 5.99 -6.57
C LYS A 83 13.89 7.43 -6.32
N LYS A 84 14.01 8.20 -7.41
CA LYS A 84 14.38 9.61 -7.33
C LYS A 84 13.38 10.42 -6.48
N TYR A 85 12.09 10.21 -6.70
CA TYR A 85 11.06 10.92 -5.93
C TYR A 85 11.14 10.58 -4.43
N ILE A 86 11.32 9.31 -4.08
CA ILE A 86 11.46 8.84 -2.70
C ILE A 86 12.65 9.53 -2.02
N ALA A 87 13.81 9.55 -2.67
CA ALA A 87 15.04 10.13 -2.11
C ALA A 87 14.94 11.66 -2.00
N ASP A 88 14.53 12.35 -3.07
CA ASP A 88 14.52 13.81 -3.13
C ASP A 88 13.48 14.44 -2.20
N ASN A 89 12.40 13.71 -1.89
CA ASN A 89 11.31 14.19 -1.04
C ASN A 89 11.30 13.58 0.37
N ASN A 90 12.35 12.84 0.76
CA ASN A 90 12.46 12.20 2.06
C ASN A 90 11.24 11.32 2.39
N ILE A 91 10.72 10.58 1.42
CA ILE A 91 9.57 9.70 1.61
C ILE A 91 9.99 8.54 2.51
N GLN A 92 9.21 8.29 3.54
CA GLN A 92 9.41 7.16 4.42
C GLN A 92 8.85 5.89 3.74
N LEU A 93 9.76 5.02 3.29
CA LEU A 93 9.39 3.80 2.59
C LEU A 93 9.25 2.62 3.55
N TYR A 94 8.13 1.91 3.44
CA TYR A 94 7.85 0.72 4.22
C TYR A 94 7.39 -0.43 3.34
N THR A 95 7.72 -1.65 3.75
CA THR A 95 7.15 -2.87 3.18
C THR A 95 6.43 -3.68 4.25
N ILE A 96 5.50 -4.51 3.83
CA ILE A 96 4.83 -5.51 4.67
C ILE A 96 4.55 -6.74 3.84
N ASN A 97 4.86 -7.92 4.37
CA ASN A 97 4.46 -9.19 3.76
C ASN A 97 3.18 -9.71 4.42
N ALA A 98 2.06 -9.08 4.11
CA ALA A 98 0.76 -9.46 4.66
C ALA A 98 0.25 -10.80 4.10
N ILE A 99 0.75 -11.24 2.95
CA ILE A 99 0.33 -12.50 2.30
C ILE A 99 0.79 -13.68 3.13
N ASP A 100 2.08 -13.78 3.41
CA ASP A 100 2.63 -14.88 4.18
C ASP A 100 2.13 -14.86 5.62
N LYS A 101 2.00 -13.68 6.23
CA LYS A 101 1.41 -13.53 7.55
C LYS A 101 -0.04 -13.99 7.61
N ALA A 102 -0.84 -13.73 6.59
CA ALA A 102 -2.22 -14.24 6.53
C ALA A 102 -2.26 -15.77 6.42
N ILE A 103 -1.33 -16.37 5.67
CA ILE A 103 -1.21 -17.83 5.54
C ILE A 103 -0.78 -18.45 6.87
N GLU A 104 0.24 -17.91 7.55
CA GLU A 104 0.74 -18.36 8.85
C GLU A 104 -0.38 -18.37 9.92
N ILE A 105 -1.24 -17.36 9.92
CA ILE A 105 -2.35 -17.22 10.87
C ILE A 105 -3.52 -18.15 10.53
N GLY A 106 -3.57 -18.68 9.29
CA GLY A 106 -4.68 -19.49 8.79
C GLY A 106 -5.79 -18.70 8.11
N MET A 107 -5.55 -17.43 7.78
CA MET A 107 -6.51 -16.57 7.07
C MET A 107 -6.48 -16.76 5.54
N GLY A 108 -5.56 -17.58 5.02
CA GLY A 108 -5.37 -17.79 3.60
C GLY A 108 -4.97 -16.49 2.87
N LYS A 109 -5.76 -16.06 1.90
CA LYS A 109 -5.47 -14.83 1.13
C LYS A 109 -6.08 -13.54 1.71
N ARG A 110 -6.65 -13.60 2.92
CA ARG A 110 -7.34 -12.46 3.54
C ARG A 110 -6.35 -11.57 4.29
N THR A 111 -5.82 -10.57 3.60
CA THR A 111 -4.78 -9.66 4.12
C THR A 111 -5.35 -8.33 4.66
N ASN A 112 -6.63 -8.07 4.45
CA ASN A 112 -7.25 -6.77 4.74
C ASN A 112 -7.07 -6.31 6.20
N THR A 113 -7.27 -7.20 7.18
CA THR A 113 -7.13 -6.87 8.61
C THR A 113 -5.68 -6.52 8.96
N ILE A 114 -4.71 -7.28 8.41
CA ILE A 114 -3.28 -7.02 8.59
C ILE A 114 -2.89 -5.66 8.01
N LEU A 115 -3.33 -5.38 6.78
CA LEU A 115 -3.03 -4.11 6.11
C LEU A 115 -3.71 -2.91 6.78
N GLN A 116 -4.92 -3.09 7.32
CA GLN A 116 -5.61 -2.05 8.08
C GLN A 116 -4.86 -1.72 9.38
N SER A 117 -4.35 -2.72 10.08
CA SER A 117 -3.55 -2.53 11.29
C SER A 117 -2.22 -1.82 10.99
N ALA A 118 -1.53 -2.22 9.92
CA ALA A 118 -0.33 -1.54 9.44
C ALA A 118 -0.61 -0.06 9.08
N PHE A 119 -1.77 0.22 8.46
CA PHE A 119 -2.19 1.59 8.19
C PHE A 119 -2.28 2.42 9.47
N PHE A 120 -2.97 1.96 10.51
CA PHE A 120 -3.10 2.70 11.76
C PHE A 120 -1.74 2.96 12.43
N LYS A 121 -0.82 2.01 12.34
CA LYS A 121 0.55 2.18 12.85
C LYS A 121 1.31 3.28 12.11
N LEU A 122 1.21 3.33 10.79
CA LEU A 122 2.03 4.21 9.95
C LEU A 122 1.40 5.58 9.68
N ALA A 123 0.07 5.64 9.55
CA ALA A 123 -0.64 6.88 9.24
C ALA A 123 -0.80 7.80 10.45
N ASN A 124 -0.59 7.29 11.66
CA ASN A 124 -0.60 8.03 12.93
C ASN A 124 -1.85 8.92 13.11
N VAL A 125 -3.01 8.39 12.72
CA VAL A 125 -4.31 9.09 12.83
C VAL A 125 -4.89 9.05 14.24
N MET A 126 -4.41 8.12 15.07
CA MET A 126 -4.73 7.96 16.51
C MET A 126 -3.62 7.15 17.19
N PRO A 127 -3.55 7.12 18.55
CA PRO A 127 -2.64 6.24 19.27
C PRO A 127 -2.84 4.78 18.86
N ILE A 128 -1.73 4.06 18.62
CA ILE A 128 -1.80 2.69 18.07
C ILE A 128 -2.50 1.71 19.02
N GLU A 129 -2.34 1.89 20.33
CA GLU A 129 -2.97 1.06 21.34
C GLU A 129 -4.50 1.18 21.27
N GLU A 130 -5.01 2.41 21.12
CA GLU A 130 -6.45 2.66 20.95
C GLU A 130 -6.96 2.07 19.63
N ALA A 131 -6.20 2.23 18.55
CA ALA A 131 -6.56 1.67 17.24
C ALA A 131 -6.67 0.15 17.29
N VAL A 132 -5.71 -0.53 17.92
CA VAL A 132 -5.70 -1.98 18.11
C VAL A 132 -6.91 -2.43 18.93
N ASP A 133 -7.24 -1.74 20.01
CA ASP A 133 -8.40 -2.04 20.84
C ASP A 133 -9.71 -1.89 20.06
N PHE A 134 -9.88 -0.80 19.33
CA PHE A 134 -11.07 -0.61 18.48
C PHE A 134 -11.17 -1.66 17.39
N MET A 135 -10.08 -2.03 16.76
CA MET A 135 -10.05 -3.10 15.75
C MET A 135 -10.43 -4.45 16.35
N LYS A 136 -9.92 -4.80 17.55
CA LYS A 136 -10.25 -6.03 18.26
C LYS A 136 -11.74 -6.07 18.66
N GLN A 137 -12.27 -4.97 19.17
CA GLN A 137 -13.69 -4.84 19.49
C GLN A 137 -14.57 -5.00 18.23
N ALA A 138 -14.20 -4.35 17.12
CA ALA A 138 -14.90 -4.46 15.85
C ALA A 138 -14.86 -5.89 15.30
N ALA A 139 -13.72 -6.56 15.39
CA ALA A 139 -13.56 -7.96 15.00
C ALA A 139 -14.47 -8.89 15.84
N LYS A 140 -14.48 -8.71 17.15
CA LYS A 140 -15.38 -9.47 18.04
C LYS A 140 -16.85 -9.26 17.69
N LYS A 141 -17.26 -8.01 17.43
CA LYS A 141 -18.63 -7.68 17.04
C LYS A 141 -19.01 -8.32 15.69
N SER A 142 -18.09 -8.31 14.73
CA SER A 142 -18.34 -8.78 13.37
C SER A 142 -18.29 -10.30 13.24
N TYR A 143 -17.38 -10.94 13.97
CA TYR A 143 -17.05 -12.36 13.81
C TYR A 143 -17.45 -13.21 15.03
N GLY A 144 -17.91 -12.64 16.13
CA GLY A 144 -18.27 -13.39 17.34
C GLY A 144 -19.30 -14.51 17.08
N LYS A 145 -20.25 -14.28 16.17
CA LYS A 145 -21.23 -15.30 15.77
C LYS A 145 -20.62 -16.47 14.96
N LYS A 146 -19.38 -16.33 14.46
CA LYS A 146 -18.68 -17.36 13.69
C LYS A 146 -17.79 -18.27 14.55
N GLY A 147 -17.76 -18.01 15.86
CA GLY A 147 -16.98 -18.75 16.84
C GLY A 147 -15.69 -18.06 17.26
N ASP A 148 -15.24 -18.39 18.47
CA ASP A 148 -14.08 -17.76 19.12
C ASP A 148 -12.77 -17.95 18.32
N ALA A 149 -12.60 -19.09 17.64
CA ALA A 149 -11.44 -19.35 16.81
C ALA A 149 -11.27 -18.31 15.67
N VAL A 150 -12.39 -17.86 15.08
CA VAL A 150 -12.36 -16.83 14.03
C VAL A 150 -12.02 -15.47 14.61
N VAL A 151 -12.53 -15.15 15.79
CA VAL A 151 -12.21 -13.89 16.50
C VAL A 151 -10.73 -13.85 16.84
N GLU A 152 -10.21 -14.93 17.42
CA GLU A 152 -8.79 -15.04 17.81
C GLU A 152 -7.85 -14.94 16.60
N MET A 153 -8.23 -15.55 15.47
CA MET A 153 -7.49 -15.41 14.21
C MET A 153 -7.42 -13.95 13.75
N ASN A 154 -8.50 -13.19 13.88
CA ASN A 154 -8.52 -11.76 13.55
C ASN A 154 -7.67 -10.94 14.55
N TYR A 155 -7.65 -11.29 15.82
CA TYR A 155 -6.76 -10.63 16.80
C TYR A 155 -5.30 -10.83 16.43
N LYS A 156 -4.89 -12.06 16.11
CA LYS A 156 -3.53 -12.34 15.62
C LYS A 156 -3.19 -11.56 14.36
N ALA A 157 -4.14 -11.39 13.45
CA ALA A 157 -3.95 -10.61 12.24
C ALA A 157 -3.76 -9.11 12.53
N ILE A 158 -4.47 -8.56 13.51
CA ILE A 158 -4.31 -7.17 13.96
C ILE A 158 -2.90 -6.97 14.53
N ASP A 159 -2.50 -7.83 15.45
CA ASP A 159 -1.17 -7.76 16.09
C ASP A 159 -0.06 -7.95 15.04
N ALA A 160 -0.19 -8.93 14.14
CA ALA A 160 0.76 -9.16 13.06
C ALA A 160 0.91 -7.95 12.11
N GLY A 161 -0.16 -7.21 11.85
CA GLY A 161 -0.10 -6.01 11.01
C GLY A 161 0.69 -4.87 11.67
N VAL A 162 0.65 -4.77 13.00
CA VAL A 162 1.47 -3.82 13.75
C VAL A 162 2.95 -4.23 13.72
N ASP A 163 3.25 -5.53 13.89
CA ASP A 163 4.61 -6.02 14.07
C ASP A 163 5.37 -6.25 12.77
N ALA A 164 4.66 -6.63 11.70
CA ALA A 164 5.27 -7.04 10.42
C ALA A 164 5.69 -5.88 9.51
N VAL A 165 5.45 -4.63 9.90
CA VAL A 165 5.86 -3.46 9.13
C VAL A 165 7.37 -3.30 9.18
N HIS A 166 8.01 -3.33 8.01
CA HIS A 166 9.45 -3.15 7.84
C HIS A 166 9.76 -1.79 7.21
N LYS A 167 10.64 -1.01 7.85
CA LYS A 167 11.13 0.25 7.28
C LYS A 167 12.31 -0.03 6.37
N VAL A 168 12.21 0.42 5.14
CA VAL A 168 13.27 0.29 4.14
C VAL A 168 14.22 1.48 4.23
N GLU A 169 15.51 1.21 4.35
CA GLU A 169 16.54 2.24 4.29
C GLU A 169 16.72 2.70 2.84
N VAL A 170 16.47 3.98 2.58
CA VAL A 170 16.56 4.56 1.23
C VAL A 170 18.02 4.86 0.91
N PRO A 171 18.64 4.19 -0.09
CA PRO A 171 20.04 4.45 -0.44
C PRO A 171 20.23 5.86 -1.02
N ALA A 172 21.33 6.51 -0.69
CA ALA A 172 21.68 7.82 -1.23
C ALA A 172 21.81 7.81 -2.77
N SER A 173 22.13 6.66 -3.37
CA SER A 173 22.20 6.45 -4.81
C SER A 173 20.87 6.70 -5.53
N TRP A 174 19.74 6.61 -4.82
CA TRP A 174 18.41 6.82 -5.41
C TRP A 174 18.13 8.28 -5.80
N SER A 175 18.90 9.24 -5.33
CA SER A 175 18.83 10.64 -5.82
C SER A 175 19.30 10.77 -7.27
N ASN A 176 20.21 9.87 -7.71
CA ASN A 176 20.68 9.77 -9.09
C ASN A 176 20.63 8.32 -9.57
N PRO A 177 19.42 7.75 -9.70
CA PRO A 177 19.28 6.34 -10.04
C PRO A 177 19.72 6.09 -11.49
N ALA A 178 20.23 4.89 -11.76
CA ALA A 178 20.46 4.45 -13.13
C ALA A 178 19.16 4.53 -13.94
N ALA A 179 19.27 4.89 -15.21
CA ALA A 179 18.11 4.95 -16.10
C ALA A 179 17.43 3.57 -16.20
N ASP A 180 16.12 3.58 -16.25
CA ASP A 180 15.35 2.36 -16.46
C ASP A 180 15.76 1.70 -17.79
N PRO A 181 15.76 0.37 -17.87
CA PRO A 181 16.02 -0.32 -19.13
C PRO A 181 15.03 0.15 -20.19
N ALA A 182 15.52 0.32 -21.40
CA ALA A 182 14.68 0.73 -22.54
C ALA A 182 13.46 -0.22 -22.65
N PRO A 183 12.26 0.31 -22.93
CA PRO A 183 11.09 -0.53 -23.09
C PRO A 183 11.33 -1.58 -24.15
N LYS A 184 10.94 -2.82 -23.89
CA LYS A 184 11.05 -3.90 -24.87
C LYS A 184 10.37 -3.47 -26.16
N LYS A 185 11.08 -3.55 -27.29
CA LYS A 185 10.49 -3.29 -28.61
C LYS A 185 9.29 -4.23 -28.78
N LEU A 186 8.14 -3.63 -29.05
CA LEU A 186 6.95 -4.42 -29.36
C LEU A 186 7.19 -5.20 -30.65
N THR A 187 6.98 -6.51 -30.59
CA THR A 187 7.03 -7.39 -31.74
C THR A 187 5.61 -7.80 -32.10
N GLY A 188 5.19 -7.54 -33.31
CA GLY A 188 3.84 -7.83 -33.76
C GLY A 188 3.60 -7.33 -35.17
N ARG A 189 2.35 -7.35 -35.62
CA ARG A 189 1.98 -6.76 -36.90
C ARG A 189 2.28 -5.27 -36.89
N PRO A 190 2.86 -4.71 -38.01
CA PRO A 190 3.26 -3.30 -38.05
C PRO A 190 2.15 -2.31 -37.66
N GLU A 191 0.90 -2.63 -38.06
CA GLU A 191 -0.27 -1.81 -37.73
C GLU A 191 -0.55 -1.78 -36.21
N THR A 192 -0.42 -2.93 -35.56
CA THR A 192 -0.65 -3.03 -34.09
C THR A 192 0.45 -2.31 -33.31
N VAL A 193 1.69 -2.42 -33.76
CA VAL A 193 2.85 -1.76 -33.11
C VAL A 193 2.77 -0.24 -33.22
N LYS A 194 2.16 0.30 -34.29
CA LYS A 194 1.97 1.75 -34.47
C LYS A 194 0.84 2.34 -33.61
N MET A 195 -0.08 1.49 -33.10
CA MET A 195 -1.22 1.94 -32.29
C MET A 195 -0.95 1.93 -30.77
N VAL A 196 0.20 1.46 -30.36
CA VAL A 196 0.67 1.40 -28.96
C VAL A 196 1.89 2.29 -28.81
#